data_3a33f56e216b6c7917a3e88424fac45d
#
_entry.id   3a33f56e216b6c7917a3e88424fac45d
#
_cell.length_a   1.000
_cell.length_b   1.000
_cell.length_c   1.000
_cell.angle_alpha   90.00
_cell.angle_beta   90.00
_cell.angle_gamma   90.00
#
_symmetry.space_group_name_H-M   'P 1'
#
loop_
_entity.id
_entity.type
_entity.pdbx_description
1 polymer ?
#
loop_
_entity_poly.entity_id
_entity_poly.type
_entity_poly.pdbx_seq_one_letter_code
_entity_poly.pdbx_strand_id
1 'polypeptide(L)'
;MKNGFYFLGLCICLCLWASCSSMEEVRDYNEKYTGEYTSRIAFPIGGLGTGMFCVEGSGAISNMNIRHKTEMLNEPTMFAGLYLKGVDNGSIVVEGQVPDWKKFGQPQSTKGYGGTWGLPRFKDCDFEVKFPFAKLRMSDDELKMDVTMKVWNPFIPTDENNSGLPVAGFEYTFKNKYAKEVEAIFSYNSKNFVDIRNGGASIRPIENGFIISQKGTETQPFHQADFAIFTDEPETKVNYCWFRGWSFDSFTMCWNEMSSGVIKENPANMADAPGASLYVPFRLQPGESKTIRLYMAWYVPFSLVREGLEPIDDVDVPIVPVVNERGEPAGYIDTSIQLSDKYRPWYSS
;
A
#
# COMPACT_ATOMS: atom_id res chain seq x y z
N MET A 1 -4.25 -80.35 -12.61
CA MET A 1 -4.66 -79.06 -13.13
C MET A 1 -5.77 -78.46 -12.27
N LYS A 2 -5.44 -77.74 -11.25
CA LYS A 2 -6.32 -76.89 -10.41
C LYS A 2 -5.40 -76.19 -9.44
N ASN A 3 -4.93 -74.97 -9.72
CA ASN A 3 -4.40 -73.98 -8.77
C ASN A 3 -3.85 -72.81 -9.56
N GLY A 4 -4.71 -71.91 -9.97
CA GLY A 4 -4.29 -70.75 -10.79
C GLY A 4 -5.29 -69.58 -10.82
N PHE A 5 -6.19 -69.50 -9.86
CA PHE A 5 -7.24 -68.48 -9.92
C PHE A 5 -7.42 -67.59 -8.68
N TYR A 6 -6.55 -67.70 -7.68
CA TYR A 6 -6.68 -66.94 -6.42
C TYR A 6 -5.69 -65.79 -6.24
N PHE A 7 -4.83 -65.54 -7.20
CA PHE A 7 -3.81 -64.48 -7.07
C PHE A 7 -4.15 -63.16 -7.78
N LEU A 8 -5.23 -63.11 -8.59
CA LEU A 8 -5.62 -61.92 -9.32
C LEU A 8 -6.66 -61.03 -8.59
N GLY A 9 -7.29 -61.55 -7.52
CA GLY A 9 -8.30 -60.83 -6.77
C GLY A 9 -7.77 -59.95 -5.64
N LEU A 10 -6.51 -60.13 -5.19
CA LEU A 10 -5.96 -59.39 -4.03
C LEU A 10 -5.22 -58.09 -4.43
N CYS A 11 -4.83 -57.93 -5.68
CA CYS A 11 -4.15 -56.69 -6.13
C CYS A 11 -5.11 -55.56 -6.49
N ILE A 12 -6.39 -55.82 -6.74
CA ILE A 12 -7.36 -54.77 -7.12
C ILE A 12 -7.95 -54.06 -5.89
N CYS A 13 -7.95 -54.68 -4.72
CA CYS A 13 -8.45 -54.04 -3.49
C CYS A 13 -7.44 -53.13 -2.81
N LEU A 14 -6.16 -53.13 -3.14
CA LEU A 14 -5.13 -52.28 -2.51
C LEU A 14 -4.92 -50.96 -3.26
N CYS A 15 -5.50 -50.74 -4.43
CA CYS A 15 -5.39 -49.48 -5.18
C CYS A 15 -6.53 -48.49 -4.92
N LEU A 16 -7.52 -48.84 -4.11
CA LEU A 16 -8.70 -47.96 -3.82
C LEU A 16 -8.59 -47.18 -2.52
N TRP A 17 -7.49 -47.23 -1.79
CA TRP A 17 -7.33 -46.52 -0.51
C TRP A 17 -6.24 -45.45 -0.50
N ALA A 18 -5.78 -45.00 -1.66
CA ALA A 18 -4.82 -43.91 -1.79
C ALA A 18 -5.44 -42.64 -2.39
N SER A 19 -6.76 -42.49 -2.38
CA SER A 19 -7.40 -41.18 -2.50
C SER A 19 -7.50 -40.55 -1.10
N CYS A 20 -6.35 -40.23 -0.52
CA CYS A 20 -6.31 -39.19 0.50
C CYS A 20 -6.64 -37.87 -0.22
N SER A 21 -7.92 -37.57 -0.41
CA SER A 21 -8.35 -36.20 -0.57
C SER A 21 -7.88 -35.49 0.70
N SER A 22 -6.85 -34.66 0.60
CA SER A 22 -6.62 -33.63 1.60
C SER A 22 -7.95 -32.90 1.70
N MET A 23 -8.70 -33.14 2.77
CA MET A 23 -9.83 -32.27 3.08
C MET A 23 -9.19 -30.89 3.27
N GLU A 24 -9.47 -29.97 2.35
CA GLU A 24 -9.14 -28.57 2.55
C GLU A 24 -9.73 -28.19 3.91
N GLU A 25 -8.87 -27.81 4.82
CA GLU A 25 -9.27 -27.36 6.15
C GLU A 25 -9.99 -26.04 5.98
N VAL A 26 -11.33 -26.11 5.96
CA VAL A 26 -12.17 -24.94 5.77
C VAL A 26 -11.97 -24.02 6.97
N ARG A 27 -11.56 -22.77 6.72
CA ARG A 27 -11.39 -21.76 7.77
C ARG A 27 -12.70 -21.51 8.52
N ASP A 28 -12.65 -21.57 9.85
CA ASP A 28 -13.80 -21.23 10.70
C ASP A 28 -14.10 -19.72 10.71
N TYR A 29 -15.32 -19.37 11.08
CA TYR A 29 -15.73 -17.97 11.21
C TYR A 29 -14.90 -17.25 12.30
N ASN A 30 -14.43 -16.03 11.98
CA ASN A 30 -13.55 -15.21 12.84
C ASN A 30 -12.13 -15.75 13.10
N GLU A 31 -11.71 -16.82 12.48
CA GLU A 31 -10.31 -17.22 12.49
C GLU A 31 -9.44 -16.32 11.61
N LYS A 32 -8.13 -16.36 11.87
CA LYS A 32 -7.15 -15.69 11.02
C LYS A 32 -7.17 -16.25 9.60
N TYR A 33 -6.87 -15.40 8.62
CA TYR A 33 -6.71 -15.77 7.24
C TYR A 33 -5.27 -16.24 7.01
N THR A 34 -5.10 -17.40 6.42
CA THR A 34 -3.80 -18.01 6.09
C THR A 34 -3.81 -18.56 4.67
N GLY A 35 -2.64 -18.75 4.07
CA GLY A 35 -2.50 -19.37 2.76
C GLY A 35 -3.35 -18.67 1.68
N GLU A 36 -4.14 -19.42 0.93
CA GLU A 36 -4.98 -18.90 -0.16
C GLU A 36 -6.05 -17.90 0.31
N TYR A 37 -6.51 -18.02 1.55
CA TYR A 37 -7.52 -17.11 2.12
C TYR A 37 -7.01 -15.68 2.26
N THR A 38 -5.70 -15.43 2.21
CA THR A 38 -5.15 -14.06 2.20
C THR A 38 -5.24 -13.40 0.83
N SER A 39 -5.46 -14.17 -0.24
CA SER A 39 -5.30 -13.74 -1.64
C SER A 39 -6.30 -12.67 -2.11
N ARG A 40 -7.45 -12.54 -1.45
CA ARG A 40 -8.55 -11.63 -1.85
C ARG A 40 -8.97 -10.66 -0.75
N ILE A 41 -8.15 -10.47 0.27
CA ILE A 41 -8.42 -9.51 1.34
C ILE A 41 -8.14 -8.10 0.84
N ALA A 42 -9.05 -7.18 1.14
CA ALA A 42 -8.90 -5.74 0.96
C ALA A 42 -9.52 -5.05 2.19
N PHE A 43 -8.70 -4.81 3.22
CA PHE A 43 -9.14 -4.16 4.46
C PHE A 43 -9.10 -2.65 4.29
N PRO A 44 -10.23 -1.93 4.35
CA PRO A 44 -10.28 -0.50 4.12
C PRO A 44 -9.66 0.28 5.28
N ILE A 45 -8.82 1.25 4.96
CA ILE A 45 -8.17 2.18 5.88
C ILE A 45 -8.50 3.61 5.46
N GLY A 46 -8.97 4.42 6.40
CA GLY A 46 -9.31 5.83 6.20
C GLY A 46 -10.43 6.29 7.09
N GLY A 47 -10.69 7.59 7.13
CA GLY A 47 -11.80 8.17 7.89
C GLY A 47 -13.14 8.01 7.19
N LEU A 48 -14.22 8.12 7.96
CA LEU A 48 -15.58 8.07 7.42
C LEU A 48 -15.82 9.24 6.46
N GLY A 49 -16.11 8.93 5.20
CA GLY A 49 -16.44 9.93 4.17
C GLY A 49 -15.25 10.76 3.65
N THR A 50 -14.01 10.42 3.99
CA THR A 50 -12.82 11.22 3.65
C THR A 50 -11.85 10.55 2.69
N GLY A 51 -12.32 9.52 1.99
CA GLY A 51 -11.51 8.67 1.13
C GLY A 51 -10.85 7.54 1.91
N MET A 52 -10.32 6.57 1.16
CA MET A 52 -9.73 5.36 1.74
C MET A 52 -8.70 4.75 0.80
N PHE A 53 -7.93 3.82 1.33
CA PHE A 53 -7.21 2.81 0.57
C PHE A 53 -7.35 1.46 1.28
N CYS A 54 -6.90 0.39 0.66
CA CYS A 54 -6.98 -0.94 1.26
C CYS A 54 -5.60 -1.49 1.59
N VAL A 55 -5.52 -2.21 2.71
CA VAL A 55 -4.42 -3.11 3.02
C VAL A 55 -4.84 -4.52 2.63
N GLU A 56 -4.07 -5.14 1.77
CA GLU A 56 -4.31 -6.50 1.29
C GLU A 56 -3.86 -7.56 2.29
N GLY A 57 -4.25 -8.79 2.05
CA GLY A 57 -3.82 -9.92 2.89
C GLY A 57 -2.32 -10.17 2.88
N SER A 58 -1.59 -9.67 1.88
CA SER A 58 -0.12 -9.63 1.85
C SER A 58 0.48 -8.44 2.60
N GLY A 59 -0.30 -7.43 2.95
CA GLY A 59 0.18 -6.16 3.51
C GLY A 59 0.45 -5.06 2.48
N ALA A 60 0.30 -5.36 1.19
CA ALA A 60 0.42 -4.36 0.13
C ALA A 60 -0.73 -3.36 0.17
N ILE A 61 -0.49 -2.17 -0.37
CA ILE A 61 -1.50 -1.11 -0.49
C ILE A 61 -2.19 -1.21 -1.85
N SER A 62 -3.53 -1.18 -1.84
CA SER A 62 -4.34 -1.18 -3.05
C SER A 62 -5.58 -0.30 -2.92
N ASN A 63 -6.33 -0.18 -4.01
CA ASN A 63 -7.59 0.55 -4.07
C ASN A 63 -7.49 1.97 -3.48
N MET A 64 -6.50 2.74 -3.94
CA MET A 64 -6.23 4.10 -3.47
C MET A 64 -7.31 5.08 -3.94
N ASN A 65 -8.28 5.37 -3.09
CA ASN A 65 -9.46 6.19 -3.36
C ASN A 65 -9.50 7.47 -2.51
N ILE A 66 -8.45 8.25 -2.50
CA ILE A 66 -8.38 9.47 -1.69
C ILE A 66 -8.95 10.71 -2.39
N ARG A 67 -9.19 10.66 -3.71
CA ARG A 67 -9.70 11.79 -4.49
C ARG A 67 -11.22 11.76 -4.72
N HIS A 68 -11.97 11.12 -3.84
CA HIS A 68 -13.44 10.98 -3.97
C HIS A 68 -13.87 10.37 -5.32
N LYS A 69 -13.01 9.57 -5.92
CA LYS A 69 -13.25 8.86 -7.15
C LYS A 69 -13.09 7.38 -6.91
N THR A 70 -14.09 6.59 -7.29
CA THR A 70 -13.99 5.13 -7.16
C THR A 70 -12.94 4.61 -8.13
N GLU A 71 -11.80 4.18 -7.61
CA GLU A 71 -10.73 3.56 -8.37
C GLU A 71 -10.47 2.16 -7.82
N MET A 72 -10.86 1.15 -8.59
CA MET A 72 -10.64 -0.25 -8.23
C MET A 72 -9.31 -0.75 -8.80
N LEU A 73 -8.64 -1.62 -8.06
CA LEU A 73 -7.36 -2.22 -8.45
C LEU A 73 -6.24 -1.20 -8.73
N ASN A 74 -6.38 0.00 -8.20
CA ASN A 74 -5.34 1.02 -8.23
C ASN A 74 -4.31 0.71 -7.14
N GLU A 75 -3.09 0.38 -7.54
CA GLU A 75 -1.98 0.04 -6.66
C GLU A 75 -0.88 1.10 -6.79
N PRO A 76 -0.80 2.07 -5.88
CA PRO A 76 0.31 3.01 -5.89
C PRO A 76 1.61 2.27 -5.59
N THR A 77 2.70 2.63 -6.27
CA THR A 77 4.03 2.09 -5.94
C THR A 77 4.49 2.68 -4.62
N MET A 78 4.10 2.05 -3.53
CA MET A 78 4.54 2.36 -2.17
C MET A 78 4.73 1.05 -1.39
N PHE A 79 5.77 0.99 -0.55
CA PHE A 79 6.09 -0.22 0.18
C PHE A 79 7.00 0.05 1.37
N ALA A 80 6.87 -0.77 2.39
CA ALA A 80 7.83 -0.86 3.49
C ALA A 80 8.98 -1.79 3.10
N GLY A 81 10.21 -1.40 3.39
CA GLY A 81 11.41 -2.19 3.18
C GLY A 81 12.18 -2.42 4.48
N LEU A 82 12.85 -3.56 4.58
CA LEU A 82 13.76 -3.88 5.66
C LEU A 82 15.11 -4.31 5.09
N TYR A 83 16.19 -3.74 5.61
CA TYR A 83 17.56 -4.16 5.36
C TYR A 83 18.21 -4.63 6.65
N LEU A 84 18.85 -5.79 6.64
CA LEU A 84 19.63 -6.34 7.74
C LEU A 84 21.10 -6.34 7.38
N LYS A 85 21.90 -5.58 8.09
CA LYS A 85 23.33 -5.42 7.84
C LYS A 85 24.11 -6.70 8.12
N GLY A 86 24.89 -7.14 7.14
CA GLY A 86 25.73 -8.34 7.28
C GLY A 86 24.96 -9.66 7.34
N VAL A 87 23.75 -9.66 6.80
CA VAL A 87 22.93 -10.85 6.56
C VAL A 87 22.84 -11.08 5.06
N ASP A 88 23.17 -12.28 4.61
CA ASP A 88 23.02 -12.66 3.19
C ASP A 88 21.52 -12.62 2.81
N ASN A 89 21.21 -12.01 1.68
CA ASN A 89 19.84 -11.75 1.25
C ASN A 89 18.98 -11.02 2.31
N GLY A 90 19.62 -10.20 3.15
CA GLY A 90 19.01 -9.50 4.28
C GLY A 90 18.10 -8.32 3.90
N SER A 91 17.68 -8.21 2.64
CA SER A 91 16.84 -7.13 2.14
C SER A 91 15.52 -7.69 1.64
N ILE A 92 14.42 -7.15 2.17
CA ILE A 92 13.09 -7.67 1.91
C ILE A 92 12.04 -6.55 1.91
N VAL A 93 11.01 -6.67 1.07
CA VAL A 93 9.79 -5.89 1.21
C VAL A 93 8.98 -6.47 2.38
N VAL A 94 8.49 -5.61 3.26
CA VAL A 94 7.73 -6.00 4.46
C VAL A 94 6.29 -6.30 4.07
N GLU A 95 6.15 -7.32 3.23
CA GLU A 95 4.91 -7.84 2.70
C GLU A 95 5.01 -9.36 2.56
N GLY A 96 3.86 -10.06 2.56
CA GLY A 96 3.73 -11.45 2.17
C GLY A 96 3.78 -11.62 0.65
N GLN A 97 3.64 -12.86 0.18
CA GLN A 97 3.72 -13.19 -1.24
C GLN A 97 2.62 -12.52 -2.07
N VAL A 98 2.99 -12.10 -3.27
CA VAL A 98 2.02 -11.56 -4.24
C VAL A 98 1.07 -12.67 -4.68
N PRO A 99 -0.25 -12.48 -4.58
CA PRO A 99 -1.23 -13.49 -5.01
C PRO A 99 -1.09 -13.83 -6.49
N ASP A 100 -1.25 -15.11 -6.83
CA ASP A 100 -1.06 -15.60 -8.21
C ASP A 100 -2.03 -14.97 -9.21
N TRP A 101 -3.24 -14.65 -8.78
CA TRP A 101 -4.21 -13.98 -9.65
C TRP A 101 -3.76 -12.58 -10.11
N LYS A 102 -2.84 -11.93 -9.37
CA LYS A 102 -2.21 -10.68 -9.80
C LYS A 102 -1.11 -10.90 -10.81
N LYS A 103 -0.32 -11.96 -10.63
CA LYS A 103 0.79 -12.31 -11.54
C LYS A 103 0.30 -12.88 -12.85
N PHE A 104 -0.74 -13.71 -12.80
CA PHE A 104 -1.27 -14.46 -13.94
C PHE A 104 -2.72 -14.07 -14.20
N GLY A 105 -3.04 -13.66 -15.42
CA GLY A 105 -4.42 -13.39 -15.84
C GLY A 105 -4.83 -11.92 -15.83
N GLN A 106 -3.95 -11.00 -15.51
CA GLN A 106 -4.22 -9.58 -15.73
C GLN A 106 -3.86 -9.20 -17.18
N PRO A 107 -4.80 -8.65 -17.97
CA PRO A 107 -4.45 -7.99 -19.22
C PRO A 107 -3.43 -6.88 -18.87
N GLN A 108 -2.27 -6.85 -19.52
CA GLN A 108 -1.21 -5.87 -19.31
C GLN A 108 -0.18 -6.19 -18.20
N SER A 109 -0.24 -7.36 -17.56
CA SER A 109 0.82 -7.79 -16.63
C SER A 109 2.23 -7.78 -17.25
N THR A 110 2.32 -7.83 -18.55
CA THR A 110 3.58 -7.76 -19.31
C THR A 110 4.09 -6.34 -19.57
N LYS A 111 3.36 -5.30 -19.20
CA LYS A 111 3.76 -3.91 -19.51
C LYS A 111 4.82 -3.33 -18.56
N GLY A 112 5.35 -4.11 -17.61
CA GLY A 112 6.53 -3.73 -16.83
C GLY A 112 6.44 -2.36 -16.14
N TYR A 113 5.26 -1.91 -15.79
CA TYR A 113 5.12 -0.72 -14.96
C TYR A 113 5.64 -1.06 -13.58
N GLY A 114 6.89 -0.70 -13.32
CA GLY A 114 7.70 -0.83 -12.13
C GLY A 114 6.94 -1.06 -10.81
N GLY A 115 6.33 -2.23 -10.68
CA GLY A 115 5.66 -2.66 -9.46
C GLY A 115 6.63 -3.43 -8.57
N THR A 116 6.28 -3.55 -7.31
CA THR A 116 7.09 -4.25 -6.31
C THR A 116 7.05 -5.78 -6.43
N TRP A 117 6.28 -6.35 -7.36
CA TRP A 117 5.93 -7.77 -7.38
C TRP A 117 7.11 -8.73 -7.54
N GLY A 118 8.16 -8.31 -8.21
CA GLY A 118 9.39 -9.12 -8.40
C GLY A 118 10.38 -9.02 -7.24
N LEU A 119 10.11 -8.23 -6.20
CA LEU A 119 11.03 -8.03 -5.08
C LEU A 119 10.88 -9.16 -4.04
N PRO A 120 11.93 -9.46 -3.26
CA PRO A 120 11.87 -10.45 -2.17
C PRO A 120 10.80 -10.09 -1.13
N ARG A 121 10.05 -11.08 -0.67
CA ARG A 121 8.96 -10.97 0.32
C ARG A 121 9.00 -12.11 1.32
N PHE A 122 8.36 -11.89 2.48
CA PHE A 122 8.18 -12.95 3.47
C PHE A 122 7.41 -14.14 2.88
N LYS A 123 7.83 -15.36 3.21
CA LYS A 123 7.19 -16.59 2.73
C LYS A 123 5.83 -16.79 3.36
N ASP A 124 5.74 -16.56 4.67
CA ASP A 124 4.53 -16.76 5.44
C ASP A 124 3.93 -15.41 5.84
N CYS A 125 2.62 -15.29 5.69
CA CYS A 125 1.86 -14.13 6.08
C CYS A 125 0.45 -14.56 6.54
N ASP A 126 0.12 -14.25 7.79
CA ASP A 126 -1.23 -14.40 8.35
C ASP A 126 -1.90 -13.05 8.44
N PHE A 127 -3.21 -13.02 8.24
CA PHE A 127 -4.03 -11.81 8.37
C PHE A 127 -5.17 -12.01 9.37
N GLU A 128 -5.26 -11.14 10.35
CA GLU A 128 -6.30 -11.15 11.39
C GLU A 128 -7.05 -9.82 11.39
N VAL A 129 -8.38 -9.85 11.40
CA VAL A 129 -9.23 -8.64 11.40
C VAL A 129 -10.00 -8.55 12.71
N LYS A 130 -9.90 -7.38 13.34
CA LYS A 130 -10.79 -6.95 14.44
C LYS A 130 -11.06 -5.45 14.25
N PHE A 131 -12.02 -5.13 13.40
CA PHE A 131 -12.31 -3.73 13.09
C PHE A 131 -12.41 -2.87 14.37
N PRO A 132 -11.77 -1.70 14.45
CA PRO A 132 -11.12 -0.95 13.38
C PRO A 132 -9.63 -1.32 13.14
N PHE A 133 -9.20 -2.50 13.56
CA PHE A 133 -7.82 -2.96 13.44
C PHE A 133 -7.70 -4.16 12.50
N ALA A 134 -6.57 -4.23 11.80
CA ALA A 134 -6.09 -5.47 11.21
C ALA A 134 -4.63 -5.71 11.63
N LYS A 135 -4.24 -6.98 11.67
CA LYS A 135 -2.91 -7.41 12.10
C LYS A 135 -2.39 -8.48 11.16
N LEU A 136 -1.19 -8.26 10.65
CA LEU A 136 -0.47 -9.22 9.83
C LEU A 136 0.74 -9.72 10.61
N ARG A 137 1.04 -11.00 10.47
CA ARG A 137 2.27 -11.60 11.00
C ARG A 137 3.02 -12.19 9.83
N MET A 138 4.25 -11.77 9.66
CA MET A 138 5.12 -12.17 8.58
C MET A 138 6.34 -12.87 9.13
N SER A 139 6.71 -14.01 8.56
CA SER A 139 7.89 -14.77 8.92
C SER A 139 8.55 -15.42 7.71
N ASP A 140 9.83 -15.75 7.87
CA ASP A 140 10.62 -16.46 6.88
C ASP A 140 11.70 -17.27 7.62
N ASP A 141 11.91 -18.53 7.23
CA ASP A 141 12.89 -19.40 7.87
C ASP A 141 14.34 -18.98 7.60
N GLU A 142 14.60 -18.37 6.46
CA GLU A 142 15.93 -17.90 6.07
C GLU A 142 16.26 -16.56 6.72
N LEU A 143 15.27 -15.65 6.76
CA LEU A 143 15.38 -14.36 7.41
C LEU A 143 14.88 -14.46 8.84
N LYS A 144 15.78 -14.66 9.80
CA LYS A 144 15.44 -14.80 11.23
C LYS A 144 14.99 -13.48 11.88
N MET A 145 13.97 -12.87 11.26
CA MET A 145 13.30 -11.65 11.71
C MET A 145 11.80 -11.83 11.54
N ASP A 146 11.06 -11.92 12.65
CA ASP A 146 9.60 -11.89 12.58
C ASP A 146 9.13 -10.43 12.49
N VAL A 147 8.13 -10.17 11.67
CA VAL A 147 7.51 -8.85 11.57
C VAL A 147 6.01 -8.96 11.84
N THR A 148 5.52 -8.10 12.70
CA THR A 148 4.09 -7.88 12.89
C THR A 148 3.76 -6.49 12.38
N MET A 149 2.81 -6.38 11.46
CA MET A 149 2.22 -5.12 11.03
C MET A 149 0.81 -5.04 11.61
N LYS A 150 0.52 -4.02 12.40
CA LYS A 150 -0.82 -3.67 12.84
C LYS A 150 -1.24 -2.38 12.15
N VAL A 151 -2.43 -2.36 11.58
CA VAL A 151 -3.02 -1.19 10.94
C VAL A 151 -4.33 -0.82 11.61
N TRP A 152 -4.67 0.46 11.60
CA TRP A 152 -5.88 0.92 12.25
C TRP A 152 -6.53 2.11 11.53
N ASN A 153 -7.86 2.14 11.63
CA ASN A 153 -8.70 3.26 11.23
C ASN A 153 -8.96 4.19 12.42
N PRO A 154 -9.17 5.49 12.19
CA PRO A 154 -9.54 6.45 13.26
C PRO A 154 -11.01 6.31 13.68
N PHE A 155 -11.57 5.09 13.68
CA PHE A 155 -12.98 4.85 13.99
C PHE A 155 -13.24 4.84 15.51
N ILE A 156 -14.07 5.76 15.97
CA ILE A 156 -14.54 5.87 17.35
C ILE A 156 -16.08 5.88 17.30
N PRO A 157 -16.78 4.86 17.83
CA PRO A 157 -18.24 4.85 17.86
C PRO A 157 -18.80 6.13 18.49
N THR A 158 -19.79 6.74 17.84
CA THR A 158 -20.48 7.97 18.26
C THR A 158 -19.64 9.26 18.22
N ASP A 159 -18.45 9.21 17.63
CA ASP A 159 -17.57 10.38 17.44
C ASP A 159 -17.25 10.51 15.92
N GLU A 160 -18.12 11.18 15.20
CA GLU A 160 -18.02 11.37 13.75
C GLU A 160 -16.83 12.26 13.37
N ASN A 161 -16.47 13.22 14.21
CA ASN A 161 -15.36 14.13 13.93
C ASN A 161 -14.03 13.39 13.92
N ASN A 162 -13.72 12.65 14.97
CA ASN A 162 -12.48 11.88 15.02
C ASN A 162 -12.51 10.67 14.06
N SER A 163 -13.68 10.05 13.87
CA SER A 163 -13.83 8.98 12.90
C SER A 163 -13.69 9.44 11.46
N GLY A 164 -13.93 10.71 11.16
CA GLY A 164 -13.78 11.33 9.85
C GLY A 164 -12.37 11.82 9.53
N LEU A 165 -11.38 11.64 10.41
CA LEU A 165 -9.99 12.05 10.12
C LEU A 165 -9.43 11.31 8.91
N PRO A 166 -8.91 12.01 7.88
CA PRO A 166 -8.29 11.39 6.70
C PRO A 166 -6.88 10.87 7.03
N VAL A 167 -6.82 9.86 7.88
CA VAL A 167 -5.57 9.31 8.40
C VAL A 167 -5.57 7.78 8.42
N ALA A 168 -4.38 7.22 8.44
CA ALA A 168 -4.12 5.80 8.65
C ALA A 168 -2.90 5.61 9.55
N GLY A 169 -2.94 4.64 10.44
CA GLY A 169 -1.80 4.30 11.29
C GLY A 169 -1.32 2.87 11.06
N PHE A 170 0.00 2.72 11.04
CA PHE A 170 0.69 1.45 10.90
C PHE A 170 1.70 1.29 12.05
N GLU A 171 1.73 0.12 12.65
CA GLU A 171 2.72 -0.24 13.65
C GLU A 171 3.51 -1.45 13.13
N TYR A 172 4.78 -1.25 12.76
CA TYR A 172 5.67 -2.32 12.34
C TYR A 172 6.52 -2.75 13.54
N THR A 173 6.30 -3.97 14.05
CA THR A 173 7.08 -4.55 15.14
C THR A 173 8.04 -5.59 14.58
N PHE A 174 9.33 -5.36 14.73
CA PHE A 174 10.42 -6.23 14.31
C PHE A 174 10.95 -7.00 15.53
N LYS A 175 11.07 -8.32 15.43
CA LYS A 175 11.60 -9.18 16.47
C LYS A 175 12.82 -9.95 15.97
N ASN A 176 13.96 -9.71 16.59
CA ASN A 176 15.22 -10.40 16.26
C ASN A 176 15.19 -11.85 16.77
N LYS A 177 15.31 -12.82 15.85
CA LYS A 177 15.44 -14.26 16.14
C LYS A 177 16.85 -14.79 15.92
N TYR A 178 17.80 -13.93 15.53
CA TYR A 178 19.21 -14.30 15.52
C TYR A 178 19.75 -14.43 16.94
N ALA A 179 20.77 -15.29 17.11
CA ALA A 179 21.50 -15.42 18.38
C ALA A 179 22.52 -14.29 18.63
N LYS A 180 22.52 -13.26 17.77
CA LYS A 180 23.42 -12.09 17.84
C LYS A 180 22.62 -10.80 17.65
N GLU A 181 23.24 -9.69 18.06
CA GLU A 181 22.73 -8.35 17.71
C GLU A 181 22.63 -8.19 16.19
N VAL A 182 21.59 -7.50 15.74
CA VAL A 182 21.37 -7.15 14.33
C VAL A 182 21.19 -5.65 14.22
N GLU A 183 21.95 -5.04 13.30
CA GLU A 183 21.70 -3.67 12.82
C GLU A 183 20.73 -3.75 11.62
N ALA A 184 19.71 -2.93 11.64
CA ALA A 184 18.68 -2.91 10.62
C ALA A 184 18.28 -1.50 10.20
N ILE A 185 17.73 -1.38 9.00
CA ILE A 185 17.11 -0.14 8.51
C ILE A 185 15.71 -0.50 8.04
N PHE A 186 14.71 0.08 8.69
CA PHE A 186 13.36 0.14 8.16
C PHE A 186 13.28 1.30 7.18
N SER A 187 12.59 1.13 6.06
CA SER A 187 12.29 2.21 5.13
C SER A 187 10.83 2.18 4.72
N TYR A 188 10.26 3.36 4.46
CA TYR A 188 9.00 3.46 3.74
C TYR A 188 9.19 4.30 2.50
N ASN A 189 8.84 3.73 1.37
CA ASN A 189 9.17 4.21 0.05
C ASN A 189 7.87 4.49 -0.71
N SER A 190 7.72 5.67 -1.31
CA SER A 190 6.54 6.00 -2.09
C SER A 190 6.90 6.77 -3.36
N LYS A 191 6.42 6.28 -4.49
CA LYS A 191 6.35 7.09 -5.71
C LYS A 191 5.42 8.27 -5.49
N ASN A 192 5.62 9.37 -6.21
CA ASN A 192 4.63 10.45 -6.21
C ASN A 192 3.39 10.01 -7.01
N PHE A 193 2.48 9.31 -6.36
CA PHE A 193 1.28 8.75 -6.99
C PHE A 193 0.16 9.79 -7.17
N VAL A 194 0.26 10.95 -6.53
CA VAL A 194 -0.73 12.03 -6.72
C VAL A 194 -0.42 12.89 -7.95
N ASP A 195 0.76 12.72 -8.55
CA ASP A 195 1.18 13.39 -9.78
C ASP A 195 0.27 13.00 -10.96
N ILE A 196 -0.37 13.99 -11.57
CA ILE A 196 -1.24 13.83 -12.74
C ILE A 196 -0.55 14.27 -14.04
N ARG A 197 0.77 14.50 -13.99
CA ARG A 197 1.62 14.85 -15.13
C ARG A 197 1.22 16.14 -15.89
N ASN A 198 0.57 17.06 -15.20
CA ASN A 198 0.23 18.38 -15.75
C ASN A 198 1.10 19.52 -15.19
N GLY A 199 2.18 19.17 -14.49
CA GLY A 199 2.98 20.09 -13.68
C GLY A 199 2.35 20.32 -12.29
N GLY A 200 3.11 20.95 -11.40
CA GLY A 200 2.65 21.23 -10.04
C GLY A 200 2.78 20.09 -9.03
N ALA A 201 3.31 18.92 -9.45
CA ALA A 201 3.72 17.87 -8.54
C ALA A 201 4.97 18.28 -7.75
N SER A 202 5.02 17.97 -6.48
CA SER A 202 6.18 18.28 -5.62
C SER A 202 6.28 17.32 -4.44
N ILE A 203 7.45 17.29 -3.80
CA ILE A 203 7.66 16.63 -2.52
C ILE A 203 8.12 17.68 -1.53
N ARG A 204 7.42 17.79 -0.41
CA ARG A 204 7.67 18.79 0.63
C ARG A 204 8.15 18.11 1.92
N PRO A 205 9.06 18.75 2.67
CA PRO A 205 9.53 18.23 3.95
C PRO A 205 8.47 18.46 5.05
N ILE A 206 8.37 17.48 5.94
CA ILE A 206 7.76 17.60 7.28
C ILE A 206 8.69 16.93 8.29
N GLU A 207 8.43 17.12 9.57
CA GLU A 207 9.18 16.45 10.62
C GLU A 207 9.06 14.93 10.47
N ASN A 208 10.20 14.24 10.45
CA ASN A 208 10.33 12.79 10.32
C ASN A 208 9.59 12.16 9.13
N GLY A 209 9.41 12.91 8.04
CA GLY A 209 8.68 12.42 6.88
C GLY A 209 8.63 13.38 5.71
N PHE A 210 7.69 13.14 4.83
CA PHE A 210 7.51 13.92 3.61
C PHE A 210 6.03 14.00 3.21
N ILE A 211 5.69 15.02 2.41
CA ILE A 211 4.39 15.17 1.76
C ILE A 211 4.61 15.07 0.26
N ILE A 212 3.95 14.12 -0.39
CA ILE A 212 3.77 14.12 -1.84
C ILE A 212 2.56 14.97 -2.19
N SER A 213 2.70 15.85 -3.17
CA SER A 213 1.77 16.94 -3.41
C SER A 213 1.51 17.14 -4.90
N GLN A 214 0.29 17.50 -5.21
CA GLN A 214 -0.14 17.97 -6.53
C GLN A 214 -0.94 19.26 -6.34
N LYS A 215 -0.57 20.30 -7.05
CA LYS A 215 -1.35 21.54 -7.09
C LYS A 215 -2.53 21.43 -8.05
N GLY A 216 -3.68 21.95 -7.66
CA GLY A 216 -4.78 22.21 -8.57
C GLY A 216 -4.51 23.43 -9.46
N THR A 217 -5.28 23.59 -10.52
CA THR A 217 -5.33 24.80 -11.33
C THR A 217 -6.66 25.53 -11.13
N GLU A 218 -6.78 26.74 -11.59
CA GLU A 218 -8.06 27.48 -11.55
C GLU A 218 -9.20 26.75 -12.25
N THR A 219 -8.89 26.06 -13.35
CA THR A 219 -9.88 25.29 -14.12
C THR A 219 -10.07 23.86 -13.61
N GLN A 220 -9.14 23.34 -12.83
CA GLN A 220 -9.15 21.97 -12.32
C GLN A 220 -8.69 21.93 -10.86
N PRO A 221 -9.42 22.57 -9.93
CA PRO A 221 -9.04 22.63 -8.51
C PRO A 221 -9.06 21.25 -7.85
N PHE A 222 -9.89 20.32 -8.33
CA PHE A 222 -10.00 18.94 -7.84
C PHE A 222 -8.74 18.08 -8.08
N HIS A 223 -7.77 18.58 -8.84
CA HIS A 223 -6.46 17.93 -8.94
C HIS A 223 -5.59 18.15 -7.71
N GLN A 224 -5.91 19.14 -6.87
CA GLN A 224 -5.17 19.35 -5.64
C GLN A 224 -5.25 18.12 -4.72
N ALA A 225 -4.10 17.64 -4.29
CA ALA A 225 -3.98 16.59 -3.29
C ALA A 225 -2.63 16.66 -2.60
N ASP A 226 -2.65 16.50 -1.30
CA ASP A 226 -1.49 16.30 -0.45
C ASP A 226 -1.61 14.94 0.26
N PHE A 227 -0.51 14.19 0.33
CA PHE A 227 -0.46 12.93 1.04
C PHE A 227 0.84 12.88 1.85
N ALA A 228 0.72 12.89 3.17
CA ALA A 228 1.82 12.87 4.09
C ALA A 228 2.15 11.44 4.53
N ILE A 229 3.43 11.14 4.67
CA ILE A 229 3.96 9.88 5.21
C ILE A 229 5.06 10.25 6.21
N PHE A 230 4.91 9.87 7.48
CA PHE A 230 5.85 10.23 8.53
C PHE A 230 5.87 9.22 9.67
N THR A 231 6.88 9.31 10.53
CA THR A 231 7.03 8.46 11.73
C THR A 231 7.15 9.31 12.98
N ASP A 232 7.03 8.68 14.16
CA ASP A 232 7.34 9.31 15.46
C ASP A 232 8.80 9.03 15.90
N GLU A 233 9.62 8.45 15.03
CA GLU A 233 11.02 8.13 15.32
C GLU A 233 11.93 9.34 15.08
N PRO A 234 12.63 9.87 16.10
CA PRO A 234 13.43 11.09 15.97
C PRO A 234 14.67 10.94 15.09
N GLU A 235 15.19 9.70 14.93
CA GLU A 235 16.35 9.39 14.10
C GLU A 235 16.02 9.17 12.62
N THR A 236 14.78 9.50 12.22
CA THR A 236 14.33 9.34 10.83
C THR A 236 15.13 10.19 9.87
N LYS A 237 15.63 9.57 8.81
CA LYS A 237 16.28 10.22 7.67
C LYS A 237 15.35 10.22 6.48
N VAL A 238 15.38 11.26 5.65
CA VAL A 238 14.44 11.39 4.53
C VAL A 238 15.16 11.71 3.24
N ASN A 239 14.88 10.91 2.22
CA ASN A 239 15.23 11.18 0.83
C ASN A 239 14.03 11.79 0.13
N TYR A 240 14.06 13.08 -0.14
CA TYR A 240 12.95 13.79 -0.78
C TYR A 240 12.93 13.67 -2.31
N CYS A 241 13.90 13.00 -2.91
CA CYS A 241 13.94 12.82 -4.36
C CYS A 241 14.66 11.54 -4.74
N TRP A 242 13.93 10.57 -5.24
CA TRP A 242 14.54 9.40 -5.85
C TRP A 242 15.35 9.78 -7.09
N PHE A 243 16.14 8.82 -7.56
CA PHE A 243 16.95 8.99 -8.76
C PHE A 243 16.12 9.52 -9.94
N ARG A 244 16.67 10.53 -10.61
CA ARG A 244 16.16 11.10 -11.87
C ARG A 244 17.22 10.91 -12.93
N GLY A 245 17.07 9.95 -13.77
CA GLY A 245 18.03 9.68 -14.82
C GLY A 245 17.34 9.17 -16.08
N TRP A 246 18.06 9.28 -17.16
CA TRP A 246 17.58 8.87 -18.47
C TRP A 246 17.61 7.34 -18.67
N SER A 247 18.59 6.63 -18.07
CA SER A 247 18.89 5.23 -18.40
C SER A 247 18.35 4.20 -17.42
N PHE A 248 17.91 4.62 -16.23
CA PHE A 248 17.38 3.74 -15.19
C PHE A 248 16.12 4.33 -14.61
N ASP A 249 15.16 3.46 -14.29
CA ASP A 249 13.96 3.92 -13.61
C ASP A 249 14.22 4.22 -12.13
N SER A 250 13.51 5.20 -11.61
CA SER A 250 13.67 5.70 -10.24
C SER A 250 13.37 4.63 -9.18
N PHE A 251 12.46 3.71 -9.48
CA PHE A 251 12.08 2.63 -8.57
C PHE A 251 13.20 1.58 -8.42
N THR A 252 13.78 1.12 -9.53
CA THR A 252 14.92 0.19 -9.51
C THR A 252 16.09 0.79 -8.73
N MET A 253 16.37 2.09 -8.91
CA MET A 253 17.44 2.76 -8.16
C MET A 253 17.10 2.86 -6.67
N CYS A 254 15.85 3.19 -6.31
CA CYS A 254 15.40 3.20 -4.92
C CYS A 254 15.58 1.83 -4.25
N TRP A 255 15.17 0.75 -4.94
CA TRP A 255 15.37 -0.60 -4.44
C TRP A 255 16.85 -0.95 -4.27
N ASN A 256 17.69 -0.65 -5.25
CA ASN A 256 19.12 -0.92 -5.17
C ASN A 256 19.81 -0.19 -4.00
N GLU A 257 19.46 1.07 -3.76
CA GLU A 257 19.95 1.85 -2.62
C GLU A 257 19.48 1.22 -1.30
N MET A 258 18.18 0.97 -1.14
CA MET A 258 17.61 0.39 0.05
C MET A 258 18.17 -1.02 0.33
N SER A 259 18.22 -1.88 -0.68
CA SER A 259 18.70 -3.26 -0.53
C SER A 259 20.21 -3.36 -0.26
N SER A 260 20.94 -2.30 -0.50
CA SER A 260 22.38 -2.17 -0.16
C SER A 260 22.59 -1.47 1.19
N GLY A 261 21.55 -1.09 1.91
CA GLY A 261 21.64 -0.38 3.18
C GLY A 261 22.10 1.07 3.04
N VAL A 262 21.94 1.66 1.86
CA VAL A 262 22.32 3.06 1.62
C VAL A 262 21.19 3.96 2.07
N ILE A 263 21.46 4.81 3.06
CA ILE A 263 20.57 5.92 3.44
C ILE A 263 20.98 7.13 2.62
N LYS A 264 20.09 7.57 1.74
CA LYS A 264 20.31 8.74 0.90
C LYS A 264 19.42 9.88 1.38
N GLU A 265 19.95 11.10 1.37
CA GLU A 265 19.26 12.29 1.86
C GLU A 265 19.33 13.39 0.78
N ASN A 266 18.57 13.22 -0.30
CA ASN A 266 18.44 14.26 -1.31
C ASN A 266 17.49 15.37 -0.81
N PRO A 267 17.75 16.66 -1.14
CA PRO A 267 16.97 17.78 -0.67
C PRO A 267 15.56 17.82 -1.29
N ALA A 268 14.62 18.47 -0.60
CA ALA A 268 13.21 18.60 -1.00
C ALA A 268 12.95 19.54 -2.19
N ASN A 269 13.92 20.36 -2.57
CA ASN A 269 13.70 21.44 -3.55
C ASN A 269 13.87 21.01 -5.02
N MET A 270 13.73 19.74 -5.30
CA MET A 270 13.89 19.21 -6.64
C MET A 270 12.53 19.14 -7.34
N ALA A 271 12.38 19.90 -8.42
CA ALA A 271 11.20 19.81 -9.29
C ALA A 271 11.07 18.38 -9.84
N ASP A 272 9.83 17.93 -10.08
CA ASP A 272 9.50 16.62 -10.65
C ASP A 272 10.15 15.44 -9.93
N ALA A 273 10.20 15.48 -8.60
CA ALA A 273 10.70 14.38 -7.81
C ALA A 273 9.79 13.13 -7.99
N PRO A 274 10.33 12.01 -8.49
CA PRO A 274 9.52 10.85 -8.85
C PRO A 274 8.99 10.07 -7.64
N GLY A 275 9.59 10.28 -6.47
CA GLY A 275 9.22 9.64 -5.21
C GLY A 275 10.14 10.06 -4.07
N ALA A 276 9.79 9.63 -2.87
CA ALA A 276 10.55 9.87 -1.65
C ALA A 276 10.62 8.62 -0.78
N SER A 277 11.58 8.61 0.14
CA SER A 277 11.76 7.53 1.11
C SER A 277 12.09 8.10 2.49
N LEU A 278 11.57 7.48 3.54
CA LEU A 278 12.08 7.67 4.89
C LEU A 278 12.79 6.42 5.37
N TYR A 279 13.76 6.59 6.25
CA TYR A 279 14.60 5.52 6.78
C TYR A 279 14.71 5.66 8.28
N VAL A 280 14.52 4.55 9.00
CA VAL A 280 14.69 4.46 10.46
C VAL A 280 15.74 3.39 10.74
N PRO A 281 16.99 3.77 11.03
CA PRO A 281 18.02 2.82 11.49
C PRO A 281 17.74 2.38 12.93
N PHE A 282 17.96 1.10 13.21
CA PHE A 282 17.79 0.56 14.56
C PHE A 282 18.66 -0.68 14.80
N ARG A 283 18.78 -1.07 16.08
CA ARG A 283 19.50 -2.27 16.52
C ARG A 283 18.60 -3.09 17.43
N LEU A 284 18.76 -4.40 17.37
CA LEU A 284 18.05 -5.34 18.22
C LEU A 284 19.00 -6.38 18.79
N GLN A 285 18.99 -6.55 20.09
CA GLN A 285 19.64 -7.67 20.77
C GLN A 285 18.90 -8.98 20.45
N PRO A 286 19.50 -10.17 20.69
CA PRO A 286 18.81 -11.44 20.55
C PRO A 286 17.47 -11.46 21.30
N GLY A 287 16.38 -11.77 20.61
CA GLY A 287 15.03 -11.83 21.16
C GLY A 287 14.34 -10.48 21.39
N GLU A 288 15.05 -9.36 21.22
CA GLU A 288 14.50 -8.02 21.36
C GLU A 288 13.53 -7.67 20.23
N SER A 289 12.61 -6.76 20.53
CA SER A 289 11.66 -6.22 19.56
C SER A 289 11.64 -4.70 19.59
N LYS A 290 11.48 -4.08 18.41
CA LYS A 290 11.22 -2.64 18.24
C LYS A 290 9.97 -2.43 17.41
N THR A 291 9.13 -1.50 17.84
CA THR A 291 7.96 -1.04 17.07
C THR A 291 8.25 0.34 16.50
N ILE A 292 8.05 0.47 15.19
CA ILE A 292 8.11 1.74 14.46
C ILE A 292 6.69 2.06 14.03
N ARG A 293 6.22 3.26 14.36
CA ARG A 293 4.91 3.75 13.96
C ARG A 293 5.04 4.63 12.72
N LEU A 294 4.25 4.31 11.72
CA LEU A 294 4.12 5.07 10.49
C LEU A 294 2.71 5.64 10.41
N TYR A 295 2.62 6.90 10.06
CA TYR A 295 1.35 7.60 9.90
C TYR A 295 1.22 8.08 8.46
N MET A 296 0.00 8.00 7.95
CA MET A 296 -0.39 8.59 6.69
C MET A 296 -1.56 9.54 6.92
N ALA A 297 -1.52 10.69 6.25
CA ALA A 297 -2.60 11.65 6.28
C ALA A 297 -2.77 12.27 4.90
N TRP A 298 -4.00 12.60 4.51
CA TRP A 298 -4.22 13.23 3.21
C TRP A 298 -5.17 14.41 3.30
N TYR A 299 -4.99 15.32 2.36
CA TYR A 299 -5.80 16.51 2.22
C TYR A 299 -6.18 16.67 0.74
N VAL A 300 -7.46 16.49 0.44
CA VAL A 300 -8.02 16.61 -0.90
C VAL A 300 -9.23 17.54 -0.81
N PRO A 301 -9.02 18.87 -0.90
CA PRO A 301 -10.02 19.87 -0.55
C PRO A 301 -11.18 20.00 -1.54
N PHE A 302 -11.03 19.45 -2.76
CA PHE A 302 -12.02 19.60 -3.80
C PHE A 302 -12.50 18.25 -4.31
N SER A 303 -13.80 18.11 -4.53
CA SER A 303 -14.42 16.88 -5.04
C SER A 303 -15.25 17.19 -6.27
N LEU A 304 -15.25 16.23 -7.22
CA LEU A 304 -16.20 16.21 -8.35
C LEU A 304 -17.44 15.36 -8.05
N VAL A 305 -17.48 14.70 -6.91
CA VAL A 305 -18.62 13.86 -6.54
C VAL A 305 -19.81 14.74 -6.21
N ARG A 306 -20.93 14.50 -6.87
CA ARG A 306 -22.21 15.17 -6.69
C ARG A 306 -23.29 14.14 -6.41
N GLU A 307 -24.13 14.41 -5.45
CA GLU A 307 -25.34 13.68 -5.18
C GLU A 307 -26.52 14.45 -5.79
N GLY A 308 -26.98 13.98 -6.96
CA GLY A 308 -28.06 14.62 -7.70
C GLY A 308 -27.65 15.89 -8.47
N LEU A 309 -28.45 16.22 -9.47
CA LEU A 309 -28.43 17.53 -10.12
C LEU A 309 -29.71 18.24 -9.71
N GLU A 310 -29.63 19.37 -9.02
CA GLU A 310 -30.77 20.27 -9.00
C GLU A 310 -31.06 20.71 -10.45
N PRO A 311 -32.34 20.74 -10.88
CA PRO A 311 -32.69 21.27 -12.17
C PRO A 311 -32.15 22.70 -12.26
N ILE A 312 -31.28 22.95 -13.22
CA ILE A 312 -30.80 24.30 -13.50
C ILE A 312 -31.86 24.97 -14.34
N ASP A 313 -32.65 25.86 -13.74
CA ASP A 313 -33.52 26.73 -14.50
C ASP A 313 -32.64 27.68 -15.33
N ASP A 314 -32.69 27.53 -16.65
CA ASP A 314 -32.24 28.42 -17.74
C ASP A 314 -31.17 29.49 -17.43
N VAL A 315 -30.11 29.16 -16.79
CA VAL A 315 -28.94 30.06 -16.63
C VAL A 315 -27.82 29.51 -17.51
N ASP A 316 -27.26 30.37 -18.37
CA ASP A 316 -26.02 30.08 -19.12
C ASP A 316 -24.86 29.75 -18.16
N VAL A 317 -24.76 28.51 -17.78
CA VAL A 317 -23.67 28.02 -16.93
C VAL A 317 -22.49 27.71 -17.82
N PRO A 318 -21.33 28.34 -17.62
CA PRO A 318 -20.13 27.99 -18.38
C PRO A 318 -19.75 26.53 -18.11
N ILE A 319 -20.02 25.66 -19.05
CA ILE A 319 -19.64 24.26 -18.99
C ILE A 319 -18.25 24.13 -19.59
N VAL A 320 -17.27 23.79 -18.76
CA VAL A 320 -15.91 23.51 -19.23
C VAL A 320 -15.79 22.02 -19.52
N PRO A 321 -15.47 21.61 -20.75
CA PRO A 321 -15.27 20.21 -21.08
C PRO A 321 -14.02 19.69 -20.35
N VAL A 322 -14.17 18.58 -19.66
CA VAL A 322 -13.03 17.78 -19.19
C VAL A 322 -12.54 16.97 -20.36
N VAL A 323 -11.29 17.14 -20.73
CA VAL A 323 -10.67 16.34 -21.78
C VAL A 323 -9.83 15.22 -21.17
N ASN A 324 -9.89 14.04 -21.77
CA ASN A 324 -9.03 12.90 -21.42
C ASN A 324 -7.58 13.17 -21.91
N GLU A 325 -6.68 12.23 -21.63
CA GLU A 325 -5.27 12.30 -22.05
C GLU A 325 -5.07 12.43 -23.58
N ARG A 326 -6.11 12.20 -24.38
CA ARG A 326 -6.10 12.31 -25.84
C ARG A 326 -6.72 13.61 -26.34
N GLY A 327 -7.14 14.50 -25.44
CA GLY A 327 -7.82 15.74 -25.80
C GLY A 327 -9.29 15.57 -26.20
N GLU A 328 -9.89 14.40 -25.96
CA GLU A 328 -11.28 14.11 -26.26
C GLU A 328 -12.16 14.48 -25.05
N PRO A 329 -13.39 14.98 -25.26
CA PRO A 329 -14.31 15.29 -24.18
C PRO A 329 -14.61 14.05 -23.34
N ALA A 330 -14.22 14.05 -22.06
CA ALA A 330 -14.46 12.97 -21.10
C ALA A 330 -15.58 13.30 -20.11
N GLY A 331 -16.14 14.50 -20.18
CA GLY A 331 -17.19 15.00 -19.30
C GLY A 331 -17.25 16.52 -19.35
N TYR A 332 -18.06 17.10 -18.47
CA TYR A 332 -18.22 18.54 -18.34
C TYR A 332 -18.12 18.94 -16.88
N ILE A 333 -17.44 20.04 -16.61
CA ILE A 333 -17.42 20.69 -15.30
C ILE A 333 -18.38 21.88 -15.36
N ASP A 334 -19.33 21.86 -14.48
CA ASP A 334 -20.14 23.03 -14.19
C ASP A 334 -19.34 23.99 -13.31
N THR A 335 -18.86 25.08 -13.88
CA THR A 335 -18.06 26.09 -13.18
C THR A 335 -18.91 27.07 -12.36
N SER A 336 -20.24 27.04 -12.47
CA SER A 336 -21.13 27.91 -11.69
C SER A 336 -21.23 27.52 -10.23
N ILE A 337 -20.86 26.27 -9.91
CA ILE A 337 -20.80 25.81 -8.53
C ILE A 337 -19.49 26.29 -7.94
N GLN A 338 -19.54 27.38 -7.18
CA GLN A 338 -18.46 27.70 -6.28
C GLN A 338 -18.32 26.52 -5.29
N LEU A 339 -17.33 25.69 -5.54
CA LEU A 339 -16.97 24.55 -4.68
C LEU A 339 -16.62 24.97 -3.24
N SER A 340 -16.67 26.32 -2.99
CA SER A 340 -16.09 26.92 -1.80
C SER A 340 -16.82 26.65 -0.49
N ASP A 341 -18.14 26.56 -0.46
CA ASP A 341 -18.83 26.67 0.82
C ASP A 341 -19.51 25.38 1.31
N LYS A 342 -19.92 24.47 0.43
CA LYS A 342 -20.56 23.20 0.82
C LYS A 342 -19.59 22.04 1.03
N TYR A 343 -18.35 22.11 0.50
CA TYR A 343 -17.41 20.99 0.48
C TYR A 343 -16.03 21.34 1.03
N ARG A 344 -15.96 22.33 1.94
CA ARG A 344 -14.72 22.57 2.68
C ARG A 344 -14.43 21.36 3.56
N PRO A 345 -13.22 20.80 3.49
CA PRO A 345 -12.83 19.80 4.47
C PRO A 345 -12.89 20.43 5.88
N TRP A 346 -13.32 19.65 6.85
CA TRP A 346 -13.41 20.06 8.24
C TRP A 346 -12.03 20.39 8.82
N TYR A 347 -10.97 19.96 8.16
CA TYR A 347 -9.59 20.11 8.57
C TYR A 347 -8.85 21.02 7.60
N SER A 348 -8.11 21.98 8.13
CA SER A 348 -7.12 22.73 7.35
C SER A 348 -5.84 21.92 7.23
N SER A 349 -5.14 22.03 6.07
CA SER A 349 -3.84 21.39 5.82
C SER A 349 -2.77 21.86 6.82
#